data_183cb84016d3c3de9d730b4e4a6a23bb
#
_entry.id   183cb84016d3c3de9d730b4e4a6a23bb
#
_cell.length_a   1.000
_cell.length_b   1.000
_cell.length_c   1.000
_cell.angle_alpha   90.00
_cell.angle_beta   90.00
_cell.angle_gamma   90.00
#
_symmetry.space_group_name_H-M   'P 1'
#
loop_
_entity.id
_entity.type
_entity.pdbx_description
1 polymer ?
#
loop_
_entity_poly.entity_id
_entity_poly.type
_entity_poly.pdbx_seq_one_letter_code
_entity_poly.pdbx_strand_id
1 'polypeptide(L)'
;MRRLVLKVAALAFSAALVGACGGSDDDPGTLAEVAQENGFTALIAAAQRAGLDDELAAATTNATVFAPTNAAFASLATQLGFADASAMVNALPPQALASILSYHLLPAPRTAADLAAGGATQATAHSFGGSAATLGISTTNGVRVTDAALTQANVTSANVEASNGLIHVIDKVLVPPGVLTVVQMAQVNPAFTSLVGAVVQAGLADDLSQAGPFTVFAPTNDAFAAIASTVAGLSNAQLQTVLTYHVVGAQVLSSDISFGAPVTTLSGQTFTINAGTPPQIASITDTTATPAGIVAVDVRASNGVIHVVDKVLLPAL
;
A
#
# COMPACT_ATOMS: atom_id res chain seq x y z
N MET A 1 5.91 -67.75 43.95
CA MET A 1 4.78 -67.78 42.98
C MET A 1 3.51 -67.21 43.61
N ARG A 2 3.30 -65.93 43.52
CA ARG A 2 2.07 -65.28 44.05
C ARG A 2 1.47 -64.44 42.87
N ARG A 3 0.32 -64.82 42.43
CA ARG A 3 -0.51 -64.13 41.45
C ARG A 3 -1.21 -62.98 42.17
N LEU A 4 -0.97 -61.73 41.64
CA LEU A 4 -1.69 -60.56 42.09
C LEU A 4 -2.88 -60.32 41.13
N VAL A 5 -4.07 -60.43 41.69
CA VAL A 5 -5.32 -60.15 40.95
C VAL A 5 -5.66 -58.68 41.13
N LEU A 6 -5.70 -57.94 40.02
CA LEU A 6 -6.09 -56.54 40.03
C LEU A 6 -7.60 -56.44 39.83
N LYS A 7 -8.31 -55.93 40.83
CA LYS A 7 -9.75 -55.66 40.78
C LYS A 7 -9.99 -54.36 40.05
N VAL A 8 -10.70 -54.42 38.93
CA VAL A 8 -11.22 -53.24 38.22
C VAL A 8 -12.54 -52.83 38.89
N ALA A 9 -12.57 -51.66 39.51
CA ALA A 9 -13.78 -51.03 40.02
C ALA A 9 -14.43 -50.22 38.88
N ALA A 10 -15.60 -50.66 38.45
CA ALA A 10 -16.45 -49.89 37.52
C ALA A 10 -17.17 -48.78 38.30
N LEU A 11 -16.83 -47.55 38.01
CA LEU A 11 -17.58 -46.35 38.45
C LEU A 11 -18.66 -46.08 37.40
N ALA A 12 -19.92 -46.33 37.78
CA ALA A 12 -21.08 -45.88 37.01
C ALA A 12 -21.25 -44.37 37.17
N PHE A 13 -21.02 -43.63 36.08
CA PHE A 13 -21.31 -42.20 36.04
C PHE A 13 -22.75 -42.03 35.53
N SER A 14 -23.64 -41.59 36.40
CA SER A 14 -25.01 -41.21 36.06
C SER A 14 -24.98 -39.94 35.22
N ALA A 15 -25.32 -40.06 33.95
CA ALA A 15 -25.53 -38.89 33.08
C ALA A 15 -26.85 -38.22 33.48
N ALA A 16 -26.76 -37.09 34.16
CA ALA A 16 -27.85 -36.12 34.24
C ALA A 16 -27.96 -35.43 32.89
N LEU A 17 -29.01 -35.68 32.11
CA LEU A 17 -29.40 -34.88 30.99
C LEU A 17 -29.82 -33.50 31.52
N VAL A 18 -28.90 -32.55 31.49
CA VAL A 18 -29.25 -31.14 31.47
C VAL A 18 -29.51 -30.80 29.99
N GLY A 19 -30.78 -30.65 29.66
CA GLY A 19 -31.19 -30.09 28.37
C GLY A 19 -30.67 -28.67 28.26
N ALA A 20 -29.50 -28.49 27.64
CA ALA A 20 -29.10 -27.23 27.11
C ALA A 20 -29.85 -27.04 25.78
N CYS A 21 -30.84 -26.16 25.76
CA CYS A 21 -31.26 -25.51 24.54
C CYS A 21 -30.06 -24.69 24.04
N GLY A 22 -29.19 -25.33 23.25
CA GLY A 22 -28.25 -24.62 22.38
C GLY A 22 -29.05 -24.17 21.18
N GLY A 23 -29.47 -22.91 21.18
CA GLY A 23 -29.73 -22.22 19.94
C GLY A 23 -28.40 -22.21 19.21
N SER A 24 -28.31 -22.85 18.05
CA SER A 24 -27.27 -22.57 17.08
C SER A 24 -27.57 -21.16 16.54
N ASP A 25 -26.98 -20.15 17.19
CA ASP A 25 -26.89 -18.83 16.59
C ASP A 25 -25.86 -18.97 15.47
N ASP A 26 -26.31 -19.41 14.28
CA ASP A 26 -25.54 -19.41 13.02
C ASP A 26 -25.40 -17.99 12.46
N ASP A 27 -25.54 -16.98 13.31
CA ASP A 27 -25.38 -15.59 12.92
C ASP A 27 -23.87 -15.27 12.88
N PRO A 28 -23.34 -14.82 11.74
CA PRO A 28 -21.91 -14.51 11.66
C PRO A 28 -21.57 -13.40 12.65
N GLY A 29 -20.44 -13.53 13.36
CA GLY A 29 -19.94 -12.51 14.26
C GLY A 29 -19.71 -11.16 13.55
N THR A 30 -19.40 -10.12 14.31
CA THR A 30 -19.03 -8.82 13.77
C THR A 30 -17.73 -8.89 12.93
N LEU A 31 -17.42 -7.87 12.15
CA LEU A 31 -16.17 -7.75 11.39
C LEU A 31 -14.93 -8.00 12.28
N ALA A 32 -14.95 -7.51 13.51
CA ALA A 32 -13.86 -7.71 14.48
C ALA A 32 -13.75 -9.16 14.95
N GLU A 33 -14.88 -9.82 15.26
CA GLU A 33 -14.94 -11.23 15.70
C GLU A 33 -14.52 -12.16 14.56
N VAL A 34 -15.05 -11.96 13.35
CA VAL A 34 -14.68 -12.75 12.17
C VAL A 34 -13.19 -12.57 11.85
N ALA A 35 -12.64 -11.37 12.00
CA ALA A 35 -11.21 -11.12 11.83
C ALA A 35 -10.37 -11.86 12.88
N GLN A 36 -10.84 -11.95 14.12
CA GLN A 36 -10.19 -12.69 15.20
C GLN A 36 -10.22 -14.21 14.97
N GLU A 37 -11.36 -14.75 14.59
CA GLU A 37 -11.55 -16.18 14.29
C GLU A 37 -10.68 -16.63 13.11
N ASN A 38 -10.53 -15.78 12.10
CA ASN A 38 -9.66 -16.03 10.94
C ASN A 38 -8.17 -15.70 11.18
N GLY A 39 -7.81 -15.31 12.41
CA GLY A 39 -6.42 -15.13 12.81
C GLY A 39 -5.71 -13.91 12.21
N PHE A 40 -6.42 -12.82 11.87
CA PHE A 40 -5.83 -11.56 11.36
C PHE A 40 -5.21 -10.73 12.50
N THR A 41 -4.26 -11.33 13.24
CA THR A 41 -3.69 -10.75 14.46
C THR A 41 -3.01 -9.40 14.24
N ALA A 42 -2.30 -9.23 13.12
CA ALA A 42 -1.64 -7.96 12.79
C ALA A 42 -2.65 -6.85 12.48
N LEU A 43 -3.76 -7.18 11.78
CA LEU A 43 -4.85 -6.24 11.50
C LEU A 43 -5.51 -5.78 12.80
N ILE A 44 -5.82 -6.71 13.70
CA ILE A 44 -6.43 -6.42 15.00
C ILE A 44 -5.51 -5.54 15.85
N ALA A 45 -4.22 -5.87 15.93
CA ALA A 45 -3.25 -5.06 16.66
C ALA A 45 -3.14 -3.64 16.08
N ALA A 46 -3.19 -3.50 14.76
CA ALA A 46 -3.21 -2.20 14.09
C ALA A 46 -4.51 -1.42 14.41
N ALA A 47 -5.67 -2.09 14.41
CA ALA A 47 -6.96 -1.47 14.74
C ALA A 47 -7.00 -0.97 16.19
N GLN A 48 -6.56 -1.78 17.15
CA GLN A 48 -6.47 -1.41 18.55
C GLN A 48 -5.55 -0.21 18.76
N ARG A 49 -4.38 -0.21 18.13
CA ARG A 49 -3.45 0.91 18.24
C ARG A 49 -3.95 2.18 17.55
N ALA A 50 -4.77 2.04 16.50
CA ALA A 50 -5.43 3.15 15.82
C ALA A 50 -6.67 3.68 16.57
N GLY A 51 -7.20 2.93 17.56
CA GLY A 51 -8.44 3.21 18.26
C GLY A 51 -9.69 3.02 17.40
N LEU A 52 -9.66 2.03 16.49
CA LEU A 52 -10.75 1.70 15.54
C LEU A 52 -11.42 0.35 15.85
N ASP A 53 -11.01 -0.34 16.91
CA ASP A 53 -11.53 -1.64 17.31
C ASP A 53 -13.01 -1.57 17.67
N ASP A 54 -13.45 -0.58 18.42
CA ASP A 54 -14.85 -0.36 18.77
C ASP A 54 -15.70 -0.05 17.52
N GLU A 55 -15.17 0.71 16.55
CA GLU A 55 -15.88 1.04 15.31
C GLU A 55 -16.09 -0.19 14.42
N LEU A 56 -15.10 -1.06 14.33
CA LEU A 56 -15.19 -2.33 13.58
C LEU A 56 -16.11 -3.36 14.27
N ALA A 57 -16.24 -3.28 15.57
CA ALA A 57 -17.15 -4.12 16.37
C ALA A 57 -18.60 -3.60 16.38
N ALA A 58 -18.82 -2.32 16.03
CA ALA A 58 -20.15 -1.72 16.13
C ALA A 58 -21.15 -2.37 15.14
N ALA A 59 -22.30 -2.79 15.64
CA ALA A 59 -23.34 -3.43 14.83
C ALA A 59 -23.93 -2.52 13.73
N THR A 60 -23.72 -1.20 13.84
CA THR A 60 -24.18 -0.20 12.85
C THR A 60 -23.18 -0.01 11.68
N THR A 61 -21.99 -0.57 11.79
CA THR A 61 -20.99 -0.53 10.71
C THR A 61 -21.46 -1.44 9.59
N ASN A 62 -21.85 -0.88 8.47
CA ASN A 62 -22.27 -1.66 7.29
C ASN A 62 -21.26 -1.41 6.17
N ALA A 63 -20.10 -2.07 6.29
CA ALA A 63 -18.93 -1.77 5.50
C ALA A 63 -18.36 -3.02 4.79
N THR A 64 -17.48 -2.78 3.82
CA THR A 64 -16.62 -3.82 3.27
C THR A 64 -15.19 -3.58 3.76
N VAL A 65 -14.57 -4.60 4.34
CA VAL A 65 -13.18 -4.57 4.79
C VAL A 65 -12.32 -5.37 3.81
N PHE A 66 -11.32 -4.75 3.22
CA PHE A 66 -10.21 -5.47 2.61
C PHE A 66 -9.22 -5.84 3.72
N ALA A 67 -9.26 -7.10 4.17
CA ALA A 67 -8.46 -7.58 5.31
C ALA A 67 -7.11 -8.14 4.85
N PRO A 68 -5.99 -7.46 5.10
CA PRO A 68 -4.67 -7.99 4.79
C PRO A 68 -4.32 -9.15 5.72
N THR A 69 -3.70 -10.19 5.16
CA THR A 69 -3.16 -11.30 5.95
C THR A 69 -1.98 -10.85 6.84
N ASN A 70 -1.62 -11.63 7.85
CA ASN A 70 -0.42 -11.38 8.65
C ASN A 70 0.85 -11.38 7.79
N ALA A 71 0.89 -12.20 6.73
CA ALA A 71 1.99 -12.22 5.77
C ALA A 71 2.07 -10.91 4.97
N ALA A 72 0.93 -10.29 4.63
CA ALA A 72 0.87 -8.98 3.98
C ALA A 72 1.48 -7.89 4.88
N PHE A 73 1.15 -7.89 6.18
CA PHE A 73 1.75 -6.97 7.15
C PHE A 73 3.25 -7.20 7.32
N ALA A 74 3.71 -8.47 7.39
CA ALA A 74 5.13 -8.80 7.49
C ALA A 74 5.91 -8.35 6.23
N SER A 75 5.32 -8.49 5.05
CA SER A 75 5.89 -8.02 3.79
C SER A 75 6.04 -6.49 3.78
N LEU A 76 5.00 -5.75 4.17
CA LEU A 76 5.08 -4.29 4.28
C LEU A 76 6.14 -3.85 5.31
N ALA A 77 6.20 -4.51 6.47
CA ALA A 77 7.19 -4.22 7.49
C ALA A 77 8.63 -4.37 6.95
N THR A 78 8.90 -5.48 6.25
CA THR A 78 10.21 -5.72 5.62
C THR A 78 10.54 -4.67 4.56
N GLN A 79 9.59 -4.29 3.71
CA GLN A 79 9.79 -3.26 2.69
C GLN A 79 10.12 -1.89 3.28
N LEU A 80 9.54 -1.57 4.44
CA LEU A 80 9.79 -0.33 5.17
C LEU A 80 10.98 -0.40 6.14
N GLY A 81 11.71 -1.54 6.17
CA GLY A 81 12.91 -1.71 6.99
C GLY A 81 12.65 -2.08 8.45
N PHE A 82 11.43 -2.50 8.81
CA PHE A 82 11.12 -3.02 10.15
C PHE A 82 11.42 -4.51 10.26
N ALA A 83 11.73 -4.96 11.47
CA ALA A 83 12.06 -6.36 11.76
C ALA A 83 10.86 -7.31 11.51
N ASP A 84 9.67 -6.87 11.85
CA ASP A 84 8.41 -7.61 11.73
C ASP A 84 7.18 -6.68 11.75
N ALA A 85 5.99 -7.27 11.55
CA ALA A 85 4.73 -6.54 11.57
C ALA A 85 4.45 -5.83 12.90
N SER A 86 4.80 -6.45 14.03
CA SER A 86 4.60 -5.87 15.37
C SER A 86 5.49 -4.65 15.57
N ALA A 87 6.76 -4.71 15.16
CA ALA A 87 7.67 -3.59 15.21
C ALA A 87 7.15 -2.41 14.37
N MET A 88 6.66 -2.68 13.16
CA MET A 88 6.05 -1.66 12.30
C MET A 88 4.80 -1.04 12.92
N VAL A 89 3.85 -1.86 13.39
CA VAL A 89 2.60 -1.38 14.02
C VAL A 89 2.91 -0.54 15.25
N ASN A 90 3.92 -0.92 16.05
CA ASN A 90 4.32 -0.16 17.23
C ASN A 90 5.06 1.14 16.89
N ALA A 91 5.80 1.19 15.80
CA ALA A 91 6.57 2.37 15.38
C ALA A 91 5.71 3.42 14.67
N LEU A 92 4.69 2.99 13.93
CA LEU A 92 3.83 3.92 13.21
C LEU A 92 2.96 4.75 14.17
N PRO A 93 2.76 6.05 13.89
CA PRO A 93 1.83 6.87 14.63
C PRO A 93 0.39 6.32 14.53
N PRO A 94 -0.44 6.40 15.59
CA PRO A 94 -1.84 5.96 15.55
C PRO A 94 -2.63 6.55 14.38
N GLN A 95 -2.42 7.82 14.05
CA GLN A 95 -3.09 8.48 12.92
C GLN A 95 -2.70 7.86 11.56
N ALA A 96 -1.44 7.44 11.39
CA ALA A 96 -1.00 6.77 10.17
C ALA A 96 -1.67 5.39 10.03
N LEU A 97 -1.76 4.64 11.12
CA LEU A 97 -2.50 3.37 11.16
C LEU A 97 -3.99 3.58 10.89
N ALA A 98 -4.61 4.59 11.49
CA ALA A 98 -6.01 4.93 11.23
C ALA A 98 -6.25 5.28 9.75
N SER A 99 -5.35 6.02 9.12
CA SER A 99 -5.39 6.32 7.68
C SER A 99 -5.25 5.07 6.83
N ILE A 100 -4.32 4.17 7.17
CA ILE A 100 -4.16 2.89 6.49
C ILE A 100 -5.42 2.06 6.62
N LEU A 101 -5.96 1.89 7.81
CA LEU A 101 -7.14 1.05 8.06
C LEU A 101 -8.40 1.63 7.43
N SER A 102 -8.64 2.94 7.53
CA SER A 102 -9.77 3.58 6.85
C SER A 102 -9.68 3.48 5.32
N TYR A 103 -8.47 3.40 4.76
CA TYR A 103 -8.26 3.16 3.33
C TYR A 103 -8.61 1.73 2.91
N HIS A 104 -8.59 0.76 3.84
CA HIS A 104 -9.05 -0.61 3.62
C HIS A 104 -10.57 -0.78 3.78
N LEU A 105 -11.29 0.27 4.16
CA LEU A 105 -12.73 0.25 4.37
C LEU A 105 -13.47 0.89 3.20
N LEU A 106 -14.49 0.21 2.66
CA LEU A 106 -15.52 0.85 1.83
C LEU A 106 -16.76 1.12 2.69
N PRO A 107 -17.39 2.31 2.61
CA PRO A 107 -18.51 2.70 3.48
C PRO A 107 -19.85 2.07 3.06
N ALA A 108 -19.82 0.90 2.41
CA ALA A 108 -20.99 0.11 2.03
C ALA A 108 -20.58 -1.35 1.82
N PRO A 109 -21.49 -2.33 2.04
CA PRO A 109 -21.22 -3.71 1.70
C PRO A 109 -21.14 -3.86 0.18
N ARG A 110 -20.05 -4.49 -0.28
CA ARG A 110 -19.79 -4.77 -1.70
C ARG A 110 -19.33 -6.21 -1.83
N THR A 111 -20.09 -7.03 -2.50
CA THR A 111 -19.64 -8.37 -2.91
C THR A 111 -18.59 -8.26 -4.01
N ALA A 112 -17.87 -9.34 -4.27
CA ALA A 112 -16.93 -9.40 -5.41
C ALA A 112 -17.64 -9.11 -6.75
N ALA A 113 -18.91 -9.49 -6.89
CA ALA A 113 -19.73 -9.18 -8.06
C ALA A 113 -20.07 -7.69 -8.13
N ASP A 114 -20.39 -7.05 -7.00
CA ASP A 114 -20.65 -5.61 -6.94
C ASP A 114 -19.38 -4.80 -7.25
N LEU A 115 -18.21 -5.26 -6.77
CA LEU A 115 -16.93 -4.65 -7.11
C LEU A 115 -16.65 -4.73 -8.62
N ALA A 116 -17.00 -5.88 -9.23
CA ALA A 116 -16.85 -6.06 -10.67
C ALA A 116 -17.80 -5.17 -11.49
N ALA A 117 -19.02 -4.95 -11.01
CA ALA A 117 -20.03 -4.12 -11.67
C ALA A 117 -19.90 -2.62 -11.35
N GLY A 118 -19.27 -2.28 -10.21
CA GLY A 118 -19.22 -0.92 -9.66
C GLY A 118 -18.23 0.04 -10.31
N GLY A 119 -17.57 -0.38 -11.41
CA GLY A 119 -16.60 0.43 -12.14
C GLY A 119 -15.16 0.26 -11.67
N ALA A 120 -14.23 0.93 -12.36
CA ALA A 120 -12.79 0.77 -12.17
C ALA A 120 -12.25 1.36 -10.85
N THR A 121 -13.07 2.14 -10.12
CA THR A 121 -12.65 2.78 -8.86
C THR A 121 -13.72 2.69 -7.79
N GLN A 122 -13.29 2.53 -6.52
CA GLN A 122 -14.16 2.53 -5.34
C GLN A 122 -13.66 3.57 -4.33
N ALA A 123 -14.59 4.36 -3.79
CA ALA A 123 -14.29 5.32 -2.73
C ALA A 123 -14.13 4.59 -1.38
N THR A 124 -13.08 4.95 -0.63
CA THR A 124 -12.80 4.41 0.70
C THR A 124 -13.31 5.34 1.80
N ALA A 125 -13.29 4.87 3.05
CA ALA A 125 -13.56 5.70 4.22
C ALA A 125 -12.43 6.70 4.52
N HIS A 126 -11.23 6.49 3.93
CA HIS A 126 -10.11 7.42 4.08
C HIS A 126 -10.34 8.69 3.25
N SER A 127 -10.15 9.85 3.87
CA SER A 127 -10.20 11.15 3.20
C SER A 127 -8.82 11.76 3.06
N PHE A 128 -8.49 12.22 1.85
CA PHE A 128 -7.25 12.91 1.57
C PHE A 128 -7.49 14.12 0.67
N GLY A 129 -6.94 15.28 1.03
CA GLY A 129 -7.13 16.51 0.25
C GLY A 129 -8.59 16.99 0.15
N GLY A 130 -9.44 16.66 1.15
CA GLY A 130 -10.85 17.04 1.18
C GLY A 130 -11.81 16.14 0.39
N SER A 131 -11.30 15.04 -0.17
CA SER A 131 -12.11 14.06 -0.91
C SER A 131 -11.84 12.64 -0.42
N ALA A 132 -12.79 11.73 -0.62
CA ALA A 132 -12.56 10.31 -0.35
C ALA A 132 -11.45 9.78 -1.27
N ALA A 133 -10.45 9.13 -0.68
CA ALA A 133 -9.43 8.44 -1.45
C ALA A 133 -10.02 7.18 -2.11
N THR A 134 -9.54 6.84 -3.30
CA THR A 134 -10.10 5.76 -4.10
C THR A 134 -9.13 4.59 -4.25
N LEU A 135 -9.69 3.39 -4.41
CA LEU A 135 -9.00 2.19 -4.83
C LEU A 135 -9.33 1.87 -6.28
N GLY A 136 -8.34 1.46 -7.06
CA GLY A 136 -8.58 0.89 -8.38
C GLY A 136 -9.07 -0.56 -8.26
N ILE A 137 -10.05 -0.96 -9.05
CA ILE A 137 -10.56 -2.33 -9.09
C ILE A 137 -10.35 -2.91 -10.48
N SER A 138 -9.79 -4.11 -10.53
CA SER A 138 -9.65 -4.90 -11.75
C SER A 138 -10.14 -6.32 -11.52
N THR A 139 -10.83 -6.89 -12.49
CA THR A 139 -11.46 -8.23 -12.37
C THR A 139 -11.06 -9.20 -13.49
N THR A 140 -10.09 -8.82 -14.32
CA THR A 140 -9.68 -9.60 -15.49
C THR A 140 -9.16 -11.00 -15.14
N ASN A 141 -8.48 -11.13 -13.98
CA ASN A 141 -7.93 -12.40 -13.47
C ASN A 141 -8.22 -12.55 -11.97
N GLY A 142 -9.49 -12.51 -11.57
CA GLY A 142 -9.90 -12.38 -10.19
C GLY A 142 -9.97 -10.92 -9.75
N VAL A 143 -10.51 -10.66 -8.55
CA VAL A 143 -10.58 -9.29 -8.02
C VAL A 143 -9.21 -8.86 -7.55
N ARG A 144 -8.73 -7.75 -8.09
CA ARG A 144 -7.49 -7.08 -7.68
C ARG A 144 -7.78 -5.64 -7.31
N VAL A 145 -7.09 -5.19 -6.29
CA VAL A 145 -7.22 -3.83 -5.75
C VAL A 145 -5.92 -3.09 -5.96
N THR A 146 -5.96 -1.95 -6.65
CA THR A 146 -4.80 -1.08 -6.86
C THR A 146 -4.86 0.08 -5.87
N ASP A 147 -3.79 0.28 -5.13
CA ASP A 147 -3.65 1.32 -4.11
C ASP A 147 -3.02 2.62 -4.63
N ALA A 148 -2.86 3.62 -3.75
CA ALA A 148 -2.27 4.91 -4.12
C ALA A 148 -0.77 4.83 -4.42
N ALA A 149 -0.07 3.77 -4.03
CA ALA A 149 1.33 3.52 -4.42
C ALA A 149 1.45 2.84 -5.80
N LEU A 150 0.33 2.69 -6.54
CA LEU A 150 0.21 1.99 -7.82
C LEU A 150 0.57 0.50 -7.72
N THR A 151 0.37 -0.10 -6.55
CA THR A 151 0.62 -1.52 -6.35
C THR A 151 -0.70 -2.29 -6.28
N GLN A 152 -0.66 -3.57 -6.62
CA GLN A 152 -1.85 -4.43 -6.66
C GLN A 152 -1.86 -5.44 -5.53
N ALA A 153 -2.99 -5.56 -4.85
CA ALA A 153 -3.34 -6.64 -3.93
C ALA A 153 -4.31 -7.60 -4.63
N ASN A 154 -4.13 -8.89 -4.47
CA ASN A 154 -5.08 -9.89 -4.94
C ASN A 154 -6.07 -10.21 -3.81
N VAL A 155 -7.36 -10.31 -4.14
CA VAL A 155 -8.36 -10.87 -3.23
C VAL A 155 -8.22 -12.39 -3.25
N THR A 156 -7.76 -12.96 -2.13
CA THR A 156 -7.50 -14.41 -1.98
C THR A 156 -8.72 -15.17 -1.47
N SER A 157 -9.58 -14.50 -0.69
CA SER A 157 -10.89 -15.00 -0.28
C SER A 157 -11.87 -13.83 -0.31
N ALA A 158 -12.99 -14.02 -0.99
CA ALA A 158 -13.99 -12.98 -1.16
C ALA A 158 -15.30 -13.33 -0.44
N ASN A 159 -16.08 -12.28 -0.11
CA ASN A 159 -17.43 -12.42 0.44
C ASN A 159 -17.47 -13.22 1.77
N VAL A 160 -16.50 -13.03 2.64
CA VAL A 160 -16.59 -13.57 4.01
C VAL A 160 -17.61 -12.69 4.76
N GLU A 161 -18.72 -13.30 5.16
CA GLU A 161 -19.84 -12.60 5.79
C GLU A 161 -19.56 -12.29 7.25
N ALA A 162 -19.99 -11.10 7.68
CA ALA A 162 -20.06 -10.67 9.06
C ALA A 162 -21.44 -10.02 9.31
N SER A 163 -21.91 -10.04 10.55
CA SER A 163 -23.23 -9.47 10.91
C SER A 163 -23.34 -7.98 10.58
N ASN A 164 -22.22 -7.27 10.51
CA ASN A 164 -22.15 -5.83 10.24
C ASN A 164 -21.31 -5.49 8.98
N GLY A 165 -21.16 -6.42 8.03
CA GLY A 165 -20.46 -6.13 6.77
C GLY A 165 -19.90 -7.33 6.03
N LEU A 166 -18.96 -7.09 5.13
CA LEU A 166 -18.27 -8.09 4.32
C LEU A 166 -16.75 -7.96 4.46
N ILE A 167 -16.05 -9.08 4.42
CA ILE A 167 -14.59 -9.11 4.39
C ILE A 167 -14.12 -9.71 3.06
N HIS A 168 -13.16 -9.04 2.43
CA HIS A 168 -12.35 -9.58 1.35
C HIS A 168 -10.90 -9.71 1.84
N VAL A 169 -10.39 -10.92 1.91
CA VAL A 169 -9.01 -11.19 2.33
C VAL A 169 -8.07 -10.83 1.20
N ILE A 170 -7.03 -10.05 1.50
CA ILE A 170 -6.04 -9.60 0.51
C ILE A 170 -4.62 -9.99 0.92
N ASP A 171 -3.76 -10.21 -0.08
CA ASP A 171 -2.38 -10.65 0.08
C ASP A 171 -1.39 -9.48 0.29
N LYS A 172 -1.87 -8.23 0.32
CA LYS A 172 -1.05 -7.04 0.48
C LYS A 172 -1.78 -5.98 1.31
N VAL A 173 -1.06 -5.21 2.13
CA VAL A 173 -1.57 -4.01 2.79
C VAL A 173 -1.68 -2.88 1.76
N LEU A 174 -2.84 -2.25 1.66
CA LEU A 174 -3.08 -1.11 0.77
C LEU A 174 -2.48 0.17 1.37
N VAL A 175 -1.72 0.87 0.57
CA VAL A 175 -1.05 2.11 0.98
C VAL A 175 -1.90 3.32 0.58
N PRO A 176 -2.39 4.10 1.56
CA PRO A 176 -3.15 5.31 1.27
C PRO A 176 -2.26 6.46 0.79
N PRO A 177 -2.83 7.47 0.10
CA PRO A 177 -2.11 8.70 -0.20
C PRO A 177 -1.77 9.47 1.08
N GLY A 178 -0.62 10.15 1.09
CA GLY A 178 -0.23 11.10 2.13
C GLY A 178 0.29 10.49 3.44
N VAL A 179 0.49 9.17 3.54
CA VAL A 179 0.98 8.51 4.76
C VAL A 179 2.47 8.22 4.70
N LEU A 180 2.94 7.62 3.62
CA LEU A 180 4.35 7.29 3.42
C LEU A 180 5.11 8.42 2.74
N THR A 181 6.40 8.58 3.05
CA THR A 181 7.30 9.51 2.33
C THR A 181 7.51 9.06 0.88
N VAL A 182 8.05 9.94 0.02
CA VAL A 182 8.38 9.59 -1.37
C VAL A 182 9.32 8.39 -1.46
N VAL A 183 10.27 8.26 -0.52
CA VAL A 183 11.18 7.10 -0.44
C VAL A 183 10.42 5.84 -0.08
N GLN A 184 9.59 5.89 0.96
CA GLN A 184 8.78 4.75 1.40
C GLN A 184 7.76 4.31 0.33
N MET A 185 7.14 5.27 -0.38
CA MET A 185 6.25 4.97 -1.51
C MET A 185 7.00 4.22 -2.62
N ALA A 186 8.26 4.60 -2.91
CA ALA A 186 9.10 3.87 -3.86
C ALA A 186 9.50 2.48 -3.34
N GLN A 187 9.81 2.33 -2.03
CA GLN A 187 10.17 1.05 -1.42
C GLN A 187 9.04 0.01 -1.49
N VAL A 188 7.80 0.42 -1.31
CA VAL A 188 6.64 -0.51 -1.35
C VAL A 188 6.21 -0.89 -2.76
N ASN A 189 6.71 -0.20 -3.79
CA ASN A 189 6.38 -0.49 -5.18
C ASN A 189 7.53 -1.25 -5.89
N PRO A 190 7.31 -2.52 -6.28
CA PRO A 190 8.34 -3.34 -6.92
C PRO A 190 8.84 -2.79 -8.27
N ALA A 191 8.11 -1.87 -8.91
CA ALA A 191 8.56 -1.21 -10.13
C ALA A 191 9.73 -0.24 -9.94
N PHE A 192 10.07 0.11 -8.69
CA PHE A 192 11.11 1.10 -8.35
C PHE A 192 12.31 0.52 -7.60
N THR A 193 12.49 -0.80 -7.60
CA THR A 193 13.61 -1.45 -6.86
C THR A 193 14.98 -0.92 -7.31
N SER A 194 15.17 -0.67 -8.61
CA SER A 194 16.41 -0.08 -9.14
C SER A 194 16.61 1.36 -8.68
N LEU A 195 15.55 2.17 -8.67
CA LEU A 195 15.58 3.54 -8.15
C LEU A 195 15.95 3.57 -6.66
N VAL A 196 15.27 2.73 -5.84
CA VAL A 196 15.55 2.63 -4.41
C VAL A 196 17.00 2.21 -4.17
N GLY A 197 17.52 1.21 -4.91
CA GLY A 197 18.92 0.80 -4.83
C GLY A 197 19.88 1.95 -5.15
N ALA A 198 19.61 2.72 -6.20
CA ALA A 198 20.42 3.87 -6.59
C ALA A 198 20.37 4.99 -5.54
N VAL A 199 19.21 5.30 -4.97
CA VAL A 199 19.03 6.30 -3.91
C VAL A 199 19.81 5.92 -2.65
N VAL A 200 19.77 4.63 -2.25
CA VAL A 200 20.54 4.13 -1.11
C VAL A 200 22.04 4.18 -1.39
N GLN A 201 22.48 3.75 -2.59
CA GLN A 201 23.89 3.82 -3.00
C GLN A 201 24.42 5.24 -3.01
N ALA A 202 23.63 6.21 -3.46
CA ALA A 202 23.98 7.62 -3.50
C ALA A 202 23.92 8.31 -2.11
N GLY A 203 23.39 7.64 -1.07
CA GLY A 203 23.21 8.21 0.27
C GLY A 203 22.13 9.28 0.37
N LEU A 204 21.13 9.29 -0.55
CA LEU A 204 20.08 10.32 -0.61
C LEU A 204 18.78 9.91 0.11
N ALA A 205 18.72 8.71 0.68
CA ALA A 205 17.49 8.18 1.28
C ALA A 205 17.00 9.04 2.45
N ASP A 206 17.92 9.48 3.32
CA ASP A 206 17.58 10.31 4.48
C ASP A 206 17.15 11.72 4.04
N ASP A 207 17.84 12.33 3.07
CA ASP A 207 17.53 13.67 2.57
C ASP A 207 16.13 13.71 1.92
N LEU A 208 15.79 12.71 1.12
CA LEU A 208 14.46 12.59 0.48
C LEU A 208 13.35 12.12 1.43
N SER A 209 13.71 11.65 2.61
CA SER A 209 12.74 11.32 3.68
C SER A 209 12.42 12.51 4.58
N GLN A 210 13.15 13.62 4.47
CA GLN A 210 12.89 14.86 5.22
C GLN A 210 11.56 15.51 4.82
N ALA A 211 11.16 16.51 5.62
CA ALA A 211 9.99 17.31 5.31
C ALA A 211 10.21 18.06 3.98
N GLY A 212 9.39 17.71 2.95
CA GLY A 212 9.42 18.34 1.65
C GLY A 212 8.92 19.81 1.67
N PRO A 213 8.26 20.26 0.63
CA PRO A 213 7.68 19.43 -0.43
C PRO A 213 8.64 19.00 -1.54
N PHE A 214 8.49 17.78 -2.02
CA PHE A 214 9.24 17.25 -3.16
C PHE A 214 8.31 16.86 -4.32
N THR A 215 8.81 17.00 -5.56
CA THR A 215 8.27 16.28 -6.71
C THR A 215 9.36 15.38 -7.27
N VAL A 216 9.07 14.07 -7.31
CA VAL A 216 10.02 13.06 -7.78
C VAL A 216 9.52 12.51 -9.11
N PHE A 217 10.34 12.62 -10.16
CA PHE A 217 10.13 11.95 -11.43
C PHE A 217 10.80 10.57 -11.35
N ALA A 218 10.02 9.54 -10.98
CA ALA A 218 10.52 8.20 -10.62
C ALA A 218 10.63 7.32 -11.87
N PRO A 219 11.83 6.97 -12.34
CA PRO A 219 12.01 6.03 -13.44
C PRO A 219 11.74 4.59 -12.97
N THR A 220 11.07 3.82 -13.84
CA THR A 220 10.80 2.39 -13.61
C THR A 220 12.08 1.54 -13.69
N ASN A 221 11.99 0.29 -13.25
CA ASN A 221 13.09 -0.68 -13.42
C ASN A 221 13.49 -0.85 -14.88
N ASP A 222 12.52 -0.85 -15.81
CA ASP A 222 12.78 -0.95 -17.26
C ASP A 222 13.55 0.26 -17.77
N ALA A 223 13.23 1.47 -17.26
CA ALA A 223 13.97 2.69 -17.57
C ALA A 223 15.45 2.59 -17.12
N PHE A 224 15.70 2.03 -15.93
CA PHE A 224 17.07 1.76 -15.45
C PHE A 224 17.77 0.68 -16.25
N ALA A 225 17.07 -0.38 -16.63
CA ALA A 225 17.64 -1.48 -17.44
C ALA A 225 18.10 -0.97 -18.79
N ALA A 226 17.39 -0.04 -19.40
CA ALA A 226 17.75 0.58 -20.69
C ALA A 226 19.10 1.31 -20.68
N ILE A 227 19.55 1.79 -19.51
CA ILE A 227 20.83 2.52 -19.35
C ILE A 227 21.77 1.85 -18.34
N ALA A 228 21.62 0.55 -18.10
CA ALA A 228 22.37 -0.19 -17.06
C ALA A 228 23.90 0.00 -17.20
N SER A 229 24.44 -0.05 -18.43
CA SER A 229 25.87 0.16 -18.69
C SER A 229 26.35 1.59 -18.37
N THR A 230 25.50 2.58 -18.61
CA THR A 230 25.79 3.99 -18.28
C THR A 230 25.81 4.16 -16.76
N VAL A 231 24.78 3.64 -16.06
CA VAL A 231 24.70 3.74 -14.59
C VAL A 231 25.87 3.02 -13.92
N ALA A 232 26.28 1.86 -14.40
CA ALA A 232 27.43 1.11 -13.87
C ALA A 232 28.77 1.85 -13.99
N GLY A 233 28.88 2.78 -14.93
CA GLY A 233 30.07 3.63 -15.13
C GLY A 233 30.08 4.93 -14.32
N LEU A 234 28.98 5.27 -13.65
CA LEU A 234 28.90 6.53 -12.90
C LEU A 234 29.64 6.44 -11.56
N SER A 235 30.36 7.48 -11.21
CA SER A 235 30.82 7.71 -9.83
C SER A 235 29.62 8.04 -8.92
N ASN A 236 29.78 7.89 -7.60
CA ASN A 236 28.71 8.25 -6.66
C ASN A 236 28.28 9.72 -6.80
N ALA A 237 29.20 10.63 -7.04
CA ALA A 237 28.88 12.04 -7.25
C ALA A 237 28.03 12.28 -8.53
N GLN A 238 28.34 11.57 -9.61
CA GLN A 238 27.55 11.62 -10.84
C GLN A 238 26.17 10.99 -10.63
N LEU A 239 26.09 9.85 -9.91
CA LEU A 239 24.83 9.23 -9.56
C LEU A 239 23.95 10.16 -8.70
N GLN A 240 24.53 10.87 -7.71
CA GLN A 240 23.84 11.90 -6.95
C GLN A 240 23.30 13.01 -7.85
N THR A 241 24.11 13.50 -8.82
CA THR A 241 23.66 14.52 -9.77
C THR A 241 22.49 14.03 -10.62
N VAL A 242 22.55 12.78 -11.11
CA VAL A 242 21.45 12.17 -11.88
C VAL A 242 20.19 12.06 -11.02
N LEU A 243 20.29 11.56 -9.79
CA LEU A 243 19.13 11.39 -8.93
C LEU A 243 18.52 12.71 -8.47
N THR A 244 19.34 13.71 -8.13
CA THR A 244 18.85 15.04 -7.77
C THR A 244 18.27 15.80 -8.97
N TYR A 245 18.65 15.44 -10.20
CA TYR A 245 18.03 15.93 -11.43
C TYR A 245 16.60 15.41 -11.63
N HIS A 246 16.23 14.28 -10.99
CA HIS A 246 14.86 13.78 -10.98
C HIS A 246 13.98 14.39 -9.88
N VAL A 247 14.52 15.30 -9.05
CA VAL A 247 13.79 15.84 -7.91
C VAL A 247 13.66 17.35 -8.02
N VAL A 248 12.45 17.85 -7.83
CA VAL A 248 12.14 19.28 -7.72
C VAL A 248 11.78 19.58 -6.27
N GLY A 249 12.35 20.66 -5.70
CA GLY A 249 12.12 21.09 -4.32
C GLY A 249 10.82 21.87 -4.12
N ALA A 250 9.76 21.45 -4.80
CA ALA A 250 8.41 21.99 -4.69
C ALA A 250 7.40 20.88 -4.99
N GLN A 251 6.16 21.01 -4.51
CA GLN A 251 5.08 20.12 -4.91
C GLN A 251 4.45 20.63 -6.20
N VAL A 252 4.56 19.86 -7.28
CA VAL A 252 3.96 20.15 -8.58
C VAL A 252 3.02 19.01 -8.94
N LEU A 253 1.72 19.26 -8.93
CA LEU A 253 0.72 18.29 -9.39
C LEU A 253 0.61 18.32 -10.91
N SER A 254 0.00 17.28 -11.48
CA SER A 254 -0.24 17.22 -12.92
C SER A 254 -1.07 18.41 -13.43
N SER A 255 -1.99 18.92 -12.60
CA SER A 255 -2.78 20.14 -12.86
C SER A 255 -1.96 21.43 -12.88
N ASP A 256 -0.82 21.44 -12.19
CA ASP A 256 0.00 22.64 -11.97
C ASP A 256 1.20 22.70 -12.93
N ILE A 257 1.36 21.67 -13.78
CA ILE A 257 2.45 21.60 -14.74
C ILE A 257 2.28 22.68 -15.81
N SER A 258 3.26 23.59 -15.87
CA SER A 258 3.38 24.59 -16.94
C SER A 258 4.17 24.01 -18.11
N PHE A 259 3.48 23.59 -19.16
CA PHE A 259 4.13 23.02 -20.34
C PHE A 259 5.00 24.02 -21.08
N GLY A 260 6.17 23.57 -21.56
CA GLY A 260 7.13 24.37 -22.31
C GLY A 260 8.02 25.27 -21.44
N ALA A 261 7.77 25.35 -20.14
CA ALA A 261 8.62 26.12 -19.22
C ALA A 261 9.76 25.25 -18.63
N PRO A 262 10.96 25.85 -18.40
CA PRO A 262 12.03 25.12 -17.72
C PRO A 262 11.71 24.88 -16.25
N VAL A 263 11.91 23.63 -15.79
CA VAL A 263 11.73 23.20 -14.41
C VAL A 263 13.11 23.04 -13.78
N THR A 264 13.41 23.80 -12.72
CA THR A 264 14.67 23.70 -11.98
C THR A 264 14.62 22.57 -10.98
N THR A 265 15.61 21.69 -11.01
CA THR A 265 15.74 20.52 -10.15
C THR A 265 16.68 20.76 -8.97
N LEU A 266 16.76 19.82 -8.03
CA LEU A 266 17.71 19.91 -6.91
C LEU A 266 19.18 19.81 -7.35
N SER A 267 19.47 19.29 -8.56
CA SER A 267 20.83 19.35 -9.14
C SER A 267 21.26 20.76 -9.60
N GLY A 268 20.33 21.71 -9.61
CA GLY A 268 20.54 23.06 -10.18
C GLY A 268 20.37 23.14 -11.70
N GLN A 269 20.23 22.01 -12.39
CA GLN A 269 19.97 21.95 -13.82
C GLN A 269 18.46 21.91 -14.12
N THR A 270 18.09 22.18 -15.36
CA THR A 270 16.70 22.27 -15.79
C THR A 270 16.35 21.22 -16.83
N PHE A 271 15.08 20.79 -16.84
CA PHE A 271 14.44 20.10 -17.96
C PHE A 271 13.12 20.81 -18.33
N THR A 272 12.52 20.42 -19.43
CA THR A 272 11.23 20.98 -19.87
C THR A 272 10.17 19.88 -19.95
N ILE A 273 8.98 20.14 -19.37
CA ILE A 273 7.83 19.26 -19.50
C ILE A 273 6.96 19.76 -20.65
N ASN A 274 6.64 18.89 -21.58
CA ASN A 274 5.81 19.18 -22.75
C ASN A 274 4.51 18.37 -22.68
N ALA A 275 3.48 18.83 -23.37
CA ALA A 275 2.25 18.06 -23.53
C ALA A 275 2.57 16.69 -24.17
N GLY A 276 2.00 15.64 -23.61
CA GLY A 276 2.21 14.28 -24.08
C GLY A 276 1.37 13.94 -25.32
N THR A 277 1.74 12.86 -25.97
CA THR A 277 0.90 12.19 -26.97
C THR A 277 0.52 10.82 -26.44
N PRO A 278 -0.77 10.42 -26.49
CA PRO A 278 -1.17 9.12 -25.97
C PRO A 278 -0.29 7.97 -26.46
N PRO A 279 0.07 7.01 -25.61
CA PRO A 279 -0.44 6.80 -24.24
C PRO A 279 0.24 7.63 -23.13
N GLN A 280 1.21 8.47 -23.44
CA GLN A 280 1.91 9.30 -22.45
C GLN A 280 1.03 10.49 -22.03
N ILE A 281 1.04 10.80 -20.74
CA ILE A 281 0.32 11.95 -20.17
C ILE A 281 1.04 13.26 -20.52
N ALA A 282 2.37 13.24 -20.39
CA ALA A 282 3.27 14.32 -20.73
C ALA A 282 4.63 13.74 -21.12
N SER A 283 5.52 14.56 -21.66
CA SER A 283 6.90 14.18 -21.97
C SER A 283 7.90 15.17 -21.37
N ILE A 284 9.06 14.68 -21.00
CA ILE A 284 10.16 15.49 -20.45
C ILE A 284 11.31 15.50 -21.45
N THR A 285 11.72 16.70 -21.87
CA THR A 285 12.94 16.90 -22.64
C THR A 285 14.07 17.24 -21.68
N ASP A 286 15.05 16.35 -21.59
CA ASP A 286 16.29 16.50 -20.85
C ASP A 286 17.46 16.86 -21.82
N THR A 287 18.71 16.59 -21.43
CA THR A 287 19.87 16.82 -22.28
C THR A 287 20.01 15.82 -23.43
N THR A 288 19.20 14.78 -23.47
CA THR A 288 19.25 13.73 -24.49
C THR A 288 18.27 13.98 -25.63
N ALA A 289 18.52 13.35 -26.79
CA ALA A 289 17.67 13.52 -27.97
C ALA A 289 16.28 12.87 -27.84
N THR A 290 16.12 11.88 -26.95
CA THR A 290 14.85 11.15 -26.78
C THR A 290 14.15 11.63 -25.52
N PRO A 291 12.94 12.20 -25.60
CA PRO A 291 12.17 12.59 -24.42
C PRO A 291 11.79 11.38 -23.54
N ALA A 292 11.62 11.63 -22.24
CA ALA A 292 11.05 10.67 -21.30
C ALA A 292 9.53 10.89 -21.24
N GLY A 293 8.75 9.80 -21.29
CA GLY A 293 7.30 9.84 -21.10
C GLY A 293 6.91 9.81 -19.63
N ILE A 294 5.95 10.64 -19.23
CA ILE A 294 5.27 10.53 -17.95
C ILE A 294 4.11 9.56 -18.13
N VAL A 295 4.16 8.41 -17.45
CA VAL A 295 3.20 7.31 -17.61
C VAL A 295 2.18 7.20 -16.47
N ALA A 296 2.50 7.74 -15.29
CA ALA A 296 1.56 7.92 -14.18
C ALA A 296 1.90 9.21 -13.44
N VAL A 297 0.87 9.84 -12.88
CA VAL A 297 1.00 11.13 -12.19
C VAL A 297 0.35 11.10 -10.82
N ASP A 298 0.71 12.06 -9.98
CA ASP A 298 0.04 12.39 -8.72
C ASP A 298 0.01 11.26 -7.70
N VAL A 299 1.05 10.42 -7.64
CA VAL A 299 1.25 9.48 -6.53
C VAL A 299 1.63 10.29 -5.29
N ARG A 300 0.66 10.46 -4.38
CA ARG A 300 0.74 11.40 -3.25
C ARG A 300 1.43 10.77 -2.06
N ALA A 301 2.57 11.34 -1.67
CA ALA A 301 3.31 10.99 -0.46
C ALA A 301 3.07 12.01 0.66
N SER A 302 3.52 11.73 1.89
CA SER A 302 3.40 12.63 3.04
C SER A 302 4.28 13.89 2.89
N ASN A 303 5.38 13.78 2.17
CA ASN A 303 6.34 14.85 1.95
C ASN A 303 6.49 15.27 0.47
N GLY A 304 5.57 14.87 -0.40
CA GLY A 304 5.66 15.24 -1.82
C GLY A 304 4.74 14.47 -2.75
N VAL A 305 5.09 14.46 -4.02
CA VAL A 305 4.38 13.76 -5.09
C VAL A 305 5.38 13.03 -6.00
N ILE A 306 4.95 11.90 -6.55
CA ILE A 306 5.74 11.13 -7.50
C ILE A 306 5.02 11.11 -8.84
N HIS A 307 5.75 11.38 -9.93
CA HIS A 307 5.36 11.15 -11.31
C HIS A 307 6.23 10.02 -11.88
N VAL A 308 5.62 9.01 -12.44
CA VAL A 308 6.35 7.84 -12.98
C VAL A 308 6.79 8.14 -14.39
N VAL A 309 8.07 7.88 -14.68
CA VAL A 309 8.65 8.10 -16.02
C VAL A 309 9.22 6.81 -16.60
N ASP A 310 9.11 6.66 -17.93
CA ASP A 310 9.55 5.48 -18.68
C ASP A 310 11.03 5.52 -19.08
N LYS A 311 11.75 6.59 -18.69
CA LYS A 311 13.17 6.79 -18.97
C LYS A 311 13.85 7.50 -17.82
N VAL A 312 15.11 7.14 -17.54
CA VAL A 312 15.96 7.90 -16.62
C VAL A 312 16.37 9.23 -17.26
N LEU A 313 16.12 10.34 -16.56
CA LEU A 313 16.52 11.68 -17.00
C LEU A 313 18.02 11.86 -16.81
N LEU A 314 18.70 12.34 -17.83
CA LEU A 314 20.14 12.55 -17.80
C LEU A 314 20.48 14.04 -17.83
N PRO A 315 21.15 14.56 -16.77
CA PRO A 315 21.74 15.90 -16.77
C PRO A 315 23.02 15.96 -17.60
N ALA A 316 23.57 17.15 -17.80
CA ALA A 316 24.97 17.30 -18.20
C ALA A 316 25.87 16.83 -17.04
N LEU A 317 26.78 15.87 -17.31
CA LEU A 317 27.69 15.27 -16.32
C LEU A 317 29.13 15.72 -16.54
#